data_31022a7d269201460e74016ea02bd757
#
_entry.id   31022a7d269201460e74016ea02bd757
#
_cell.length_a   1.000
_cell.length_b   1.000
_cell.length_c   1.000
_cell.angle_alpha   90.00
_cell.angle_beta   90.00
_cell.angle_gamma   90.00
#
_symmetry.space_group_name_H-M   'P 1'
#
loop_
_entity.id
_entity.type
_entity.pdbx_description
1 polymer ?
#
loop_
_entity_poly.entity_id
_entity_poly.type
_entity_poly.pdbx_seq_one_letter_code
_entity_poly.pdbx_strand_id
1 'polypeptide(L)'
;MFRSRFSLLALSPILLLILSSCTKEKHTAVYLDQAGVAWLDTVPTPSDLSSPEERAEYRLIHYWDGLVFTDETYTHDADFMSRVFDRYVSQLPGVDSATAYPAVEDLMRRAEADSVSYYVFTHLADGLYERGDYESYLPFARAIIASDYSSEDDKMIPEYQLSLVLKNRPGTPAADFTYNTLDGVSSMKSLLGVRPLILFFYNVPCHTCHRVMADIQSSETLSAAISAGKLSVLTVDKMGPLEKWTRSVKDELPKGWIHGYNYTDLYDTDLYNIKGVPTIYLVDKDGIVLLREASVASLEQWSRTHLSL
;
A
#
# COMPACT_ATOMS: atom_id res chain seq x y z
N MET A 1 -28.05 -19.74 87.97
CA MET A 1 -28.58 -18.67 88.81
C MET A 1 -28.30 -17.35 88.21
N PHE A 2 -29.33 -16.54 88.17
CA PHE A 2 -29.45 -15.13 87.76
C PHE A 2 -29.47 -14.78 86.28
N ARG A 3 -30.69 -14.48 85.91
CA ARG A 3 -31.18 -13.71 84.79
C ARG A 3 -30.75 -12.26 84.94
N SER A 4 -30.45 -11.60 83.84
CA SER A 4 -30.89 -10.21 83.64
C SER A 4 -31.06 -9.93 82.18
N ARG A 5 -32.27 -9.55 81.84
CA ARG A 5 -32.71 -8.99 80.54
C ARG A 5 -32.26 -7.54 80.48
N PHE A 6 -31.79 -7.08 79.39
CA PHE A 6 -32.03 -5.71 79.00
C PHE A 6 -32.27 -5.61 77.48
N SER A 7 -33.26 -4.80 77.22
CA SER A 7 -33.99 -4.56 75.98
C SER A 7 -33.16 -3.86 74.86
N LEU A 8 -33.53 -4.25 73.70
CA LEU A 8 -33.57 -3.51 72.45
C LEU A 8 -33.33 -1.98 72.46
N LEU A 9 -32.44 -1.56 71.64
CA LEU A 9 -32.66 -0.42 70.77
C LEU A 9 -31.99 -0.68 69.38
N ALA A 10 -32.85 -0.89 68.45
CA ALA A 10 -32.47 -1.01 67.01
C ALA A 10 -31.99 0.34 66.52
N LEU A 11 -30.70 0.43 66.16
CA LEU A 11 -30.18 1.46 65.32
C LEU A 11 -29.76 0.82 64.01
N SER A 12 -30.62 0.96 63.03
CA SER A 12 -30.38 0.64 61.65
C SER A 12 -29.29 1.57 61.08
N PRO A 13 -28.14 1.10 60.61
CA PRO A 13 -27.29 1.89 59.81
C PRO A 13 -27.87 1.88 58.39
N ILE A 14 -28.40 2.97 57.97
CA ILE A 14 -28.64 3.30 56.54
C ILE A 14 -27.28 3.18 55.85
N LEU A 15 -27.06 2.02 55.22
CA LEU A 15 -25.95 1.79 54.31
C LEU A 15 -26.24 2.62 53.04
N LEU A 16 -25.73 3.83 53.04
CA LEU A 16 -25.67 4.65 51.83
C LEU A 16 -24.76 3.92 50.83
N LEU A 17 -25.37 3.11 49.98
CA LEU A 17 -24.76 2.65 48.73
C LEU A 17 -24.52 3.89 47.89
N ILE A 18 -23.32 4.46 48.02
CA ILE A 18 -22.75 5.34 46.98
C ILE A 18 -22.50 4.40 45.80
N LEU A 19 -23.51 4.25 44.93
CA LEU A 19 -23.32 3.82 43.58
C LEU A 19 -22.45 4.88 42.93
N SER A 20 -21.12 4.66 43.04
CA SER A 20 -20.17 5.29 42.16
C SER A 20 -20.50 4.75 40.75
N SER A 21 -21.48 5.36 40.08
CA SER A 21 -21.64 5.22 38.68
C SER A 21 -20.34 5.81 38.07
N CYS A 22 -19.38 4.93 37.79
CA CYS A 22 -18.46 5.22 36.68
C CYS A 22 -19.35 5.37 35.44
N THR A 23 -19.93 6.53 35.27
CA THR A 23 -20.19 7.03 33.95
C THR A 23 -18.80 7.10 33.32
N LYS A 24 -18.43 6.08 32.51
CA LYS A 24 -17.57 6.37 31.38
C LYS A 24 -18.23 7.61 30.77
N GLU A 25 -17.67 8.76 31.06
CA GLU A 25 -17.80 9.88 30.16
C GLU A 25 -17.37 9.29 28.81
N LYS A 26 -18.37 9.01 28.00
CA LYS A 26 -18.13 9.05 26.57
C LYS A 26 -17.53 10.44 26.41
N HIS A 27 -16.21 10.51 26.24
CA HIS A 27 -15.61 11.63 25.59
C HIS A 27 -16.38 11.72 24.29
N THR A 28 -17.47 12.45 24.32
CA THR A 28 -18.03 13.08 23.14
C THR A 28 -16.86 13.88 22.68
N ALA A 29 -16.18 13.39 21.63
CA ALA A 29 -15.12 14.12 21.01
C ALA A 29 -15.64 15.56 20.93
N VAL A 30 -15.09 16.43 21.78
CA VAL A 30 -15.28 17.85 21.61
C VAL A 30 -14.47 18.10 20.37
N TYR A 31 -15.19 18.07 19.33
CA TYR A 31 -14.75 18.30 17.99
C TYR A 31 -13.81 19.49 18.03
N LEU A 32 -12.66 19.36 17.36
CA LEU A 32 -12.07 20.48 16.66
C LEU A 32 -13.15 21.47 16.53
N ASP A 33 -12.99 22.61 17.17
CA ASP A 33 -13.93 23.69 16.92
C ASP A 33 -14.72 23.31 15.67
N GLN A 34 -16.03 23.19 15.73
CA GLN A 34 -16.87 22.60 14.66
C GLN A 34 -16.46 23.08 13.26
N ALA A 35 -15.78 24.23 13.21
CA ALA A 35 -15.12 24.82 12.07
C ALA A 35 -13.93 24.00 11.54
N GLY A 36 -13.07 23.41 12.38
CA GLY A 36 -11.90 22.67 11.92
C GLY A 36 -12.25 21.28 11.35
N VAL A 37 -13.22 20.56 11.93
CA VAL A 37 -13.74 19.31 11.33
C VAL A 37 -14.48 19.63 10.05
N ALA A 38 -15.29 20.68 10.02
CA ALA A 38 -15.97 21.12 8.82
C ALA A 38 -14.99 21.54 7.72
N TRP A 39 -13.82 22.10 8.09
CA TRP A 39 -12.75 22.40 7.16
C TRP A 39 -12.19 21.13 6.52
N LEU A 40 -11.78 20.13 7.32
CA LEU A 40 -11.27 18.84 6.82
C LEU A 40 -12.33 18.06 6.04
N ASP A 41 -13.62 18.29 6.27
CA ASP A 41 -14.69 17.72 5.48
C ASP A 41 -14.85 18.43 4.12
N THR A 42 -14.75 19.73 4.10
CA THR A 42 -14.93 20.53 2.88
C THR A 42 -14.09 21.80 2.97
N VAL A 43 -12.88 21.78 2.39
CA VAL A 43 -12.02 22.98 2.33
C VAL A 43 -12.77 24.10 1.60
N PRO A 44 -13.03 25.24 2.26
CA PRO A 44 -13.70 26.36 1.63
C PRO A 44 -12.88 26.88 0.45
N THR A 45 -13.39 26.68 -0.76
CA THR A 45 -12.69 27.06 -1.98
C THR A 45 -13.13 28.44 -2.44
N PRO A 46 -12.21 29.39 -2.69
CA PRO A 46 -12.53 30.71 -3.20
C PRO A 46 -13.35 30.67 -4.50
N SER A 47 -14.33 31.56 -4.61
CA SER A 47 -15.26 31.58 -5.75
C SER A 47 -14.63 32.12 -7.05
N ASP A 48 -13.47 32.77 -6.97
CA ASP A 48 -12.71 33.30 -8.08
C ASP A 48 -11.83 32.25 -8.78
N LEU A 49 -11.62 31.08 -8.17
CA LEU A 49 -10.96 29.96 -8.82
C LEU A 49 -11.89 29.35 -9.88
N SER A 50 -11.50 29.49 -11.14
CA SER A 50 -12.38 29.18 -12.27
C SER A 50 -12.29 27.76 -12.76
N SER A 51 -11.08 27.16 -12.75
CA SER A 51 -10.86 25.82 -13.26
C SER A 51 -11.03 24.73 -12.19
N PRO A 52 -11.42 23.50 -12.58
CA PRO A 52 -11.42 22.37 -11.67
C PRO A 52 -10.04 22.05 -11.08
N GLU A 53 -8.99 22.24 -11.89
CA GLU A 53 -7.59 22.02 -11.53
C GLU A 53 -7.15 22.99 -10.44
N GLU A 54 -7.35 24.29 -10.62
CA GLU A 54 -7.04 25.34 -9.61
C GLU A 54 -7.75 25.03 -8.27
N ARG A 55 -9.00 24.58 -8.34
CA ARG A 55 -9.74 24.20 -7.12
C ARG A 55 -9.20 22.95 -6.46
N ALA A 56 -8.73 21.96 -7.24
CA ALA A 56 -8.14 20.74 -6.71
C ALA A 56 -6.80 21.05 -6.01
N GLU A 57 -5.94 21.83 -6.65
CA GLU A 57 -4.67 22.29 -6.09
C GLU A 57 -4.89 23.09 -4.79
N TYR A 58 -5.82 24.07 -4.82
CA TYR A 58 -6.17 24.86 -3.64
C TYR A 58 -6.62 23.96 -2.48
N ARG A 59 -7.53 23.01 -2.73
CA ARG A 59 -8.02 22.12 -1.68
C ARG A 59 -6.91 21.24 -1.12
N LEU A 60 -6.00 20.75 -1.94
CA LEU A 60 -4.86 19.93 -1.49
C LEU A 60 -3.92 20.75 -0.60
N ILE A 61 -3.54 21.95 -1.05
CA ILE A 61 -2.61 22.84 -0.31
C ILE A 61 -3.19 23.25 1.04
N HIS A 62 -4.49 23.59 1.07
CA HIS A 62 -5.15 24.13 2.25
C HIS A 62 -5.89 23.09 3.10
N TYR A 63 -5.77 21.80 2.76
CA TYR A 63 -6.53 20.75 3.43
C TYR A 63 -6.30 20.75 4.95
N TRP A 64 -5.05 20.88 5.35
CA TRP A 64 -4.65 20.79 6.75
C TRP A 64 -4.71 22.11 7.53
N ASP A 65 -5.17 23.19 6.92
CA ASP A 65 -5.23 24.51 7.60
C ASP A 65 -6.21 24.53 8.78
N GLY A 66 -7.20 23.63 8.78
CA GLY A 66 -8.11 23.46 9.91
C GLY A 66 -7.55 22.63 11.06
N LEU A 67 -6.39 21.96 10.92
CA LEU A 67 -5.81 21.11 11.96
C LEU A 67 -4.78 21.86 12.79
N VAL A 68 -4.94 21.85 14.11
CA VAL A 68 -3.90 22.26 15.05
C VAL A 68 -3.05 21.05 15.40
N PHE A 69 -1.83 20.99 14.87
CA PHE A 69 -0.97 19.79 14.97
C PHE A 69 -0.50 19.46 16.39
N THR A 70 -0.63 20.40 17.34
CA THR A 70 -0.37 20.20 18.76
C THR A 70 -1.63 19.89 19.58
N ASP A 71 -2.79 19.76 18.95
CA ASP A 71 -4.02 19.37 19.62
C ASP A 71 -4.12 17.85 19.71
N GLU A 72 -3.67 17.32 20.85
CA GLU A 72 -3.63 15.89 21.13
C GLU A 72 -5.00 15.20 21.00
N THR A 73 -6.10 15.93 21.16
CA THR A 73 -7.46 15.39 21.07
C THR A 73 -7.72 14.74 19.69
N TYR A 74 -7.09 15.29 18.66
CA TYR A 74 -7.27 14.85 17.27
C TYR A 74 -6.06 14.12 16.74
N THR A 75 -4.88 14.70 16.92
CA THR A 75 -3.64 14.15 16.37
C THR A 75 -3.28 12.81 16.99
N HIS A 76 -3.76 12.53 18.21
CA HIS A 76 -3.59 11.25 18.89
C HIS A 76 -4.80 10.30 18.71
N ASP A 77 -5.86 10.71 18.02
CA ASP A 77 -6.98 9.83 17.65
C ASP A 77 -6.67 9.14 16.32
N ALA A 78 -6.22 7.88 16.39
CA ALA A 78 -5.82 7.10 15.23
C ALA A 78 -6.95 6.90 14.20
N ASP A 79 -8.20 6.72 14.66
CA ASP A 79 -9.35 6.53 13.77
C ASP A 79 -9.70 7.83 13.06
N PHE A 80 -9.64 8.95 13.77
CA PHE A 80 -9.84 10.25 13.15
C PHE A 80 -8.75 10.55 12.12
N MET A 81 -7.47 10.42 12.52
CA MET A 81 -6.34 10.71 11.64
C MET A 81 -6.31 9.83 10.40
N SER A 82 -6.61 8.54 10.54
CA SER A 82 -6.71 7.62 9.37
C SER A 82 -7.76 8.10 8.37
N ARG A 83 -8.96 8.47 8.84
CA ARG A 83 -10.04 8.94 7.94
C ARG A 83 -9.68 10.23 7.20
N VAL A 84 -9.14 11.22 7.91
CA VAL A 84 -8.80 12.51 7.29
C VAL A 84 -7.57 12.38 6.38
N PHE A 85 -6.63 11.52 6.74
CA PHE A 85 -5.48 11.21 5.91
C PHE A 85 -5.89 10.52 4.60
N ASP A 86 -6.74 9.48 4.65
CA ASP A 86 -7.21 8.79 3.45
C ASP A 86 -7.97 9.76 2.52
N ARG A 87 -8.72 10.69 3.07
CA ARG A 87 -9.39 11.74 2.29
C ARG A 87 -8.39 12.70 1.65
N TYR A 88 -7.33 13.08 2.34
CA TYR A 88 -6.24 13.88 1.79
C TYR A 88 -5.55 13.15 0.64
N VAL A 89 -5.13 11.91 0.89
CA VAL A 89 -4.45 11.07 -0.09
C VAL A 89 -5.29 10.86 -1.35
N SER A 90 -6.61 10.70 -1.21
CA SER A 90 -7.51 10.53 -2.37
C SER A 90 -7.51 11.72 -3.34
N GLN A 91 -6.98 12.89 -2.94
CA GLN A 91 -6.87 14.07 -3.79
C GLN A 91 -5.56 14.13 -4.57
N LEU A 92 -4.51 13.43 -4.12
CA LEU A 92 -3.18 13.47 -4.74
C LEU A 92 -3.19 13.11 -6.24
N PRO A 93 -3.91 12.06 -6.70
CA PRO A 93 -3.93 11.70 -8.11
C PRO A 93 -4.55 12.76 -9.04
N GLY A 94 -5.30 13.71 -8.48
CA GLY A 94 -5.96 14.79 -9.24
C GLY A 94 -5.14 16.07 -9.36
N VAL A 95 -3.92 16.08 -8.82
CA VAL A 95 -3.07 17.28 -8.74
C VAL A 95 -1.68 16.96 -9.31
N ASP A 96 -1.11 17.92 -10.02
CA ASP A 96 0.25 17.78 -10.57
C ASP A 96 1.29 17.60 -9.46
N SER A 97 2.31 16.78 -9.74
CA SER A 97 3.38 16.49 -8.78
C SER A 97 4.16 17.73 -8.33
N ALA A 98 4.23 18.78 -9.16
CA ALA A 98 4.86 20.04 -8.80
C ALA A 98 4.11 20.78 -7.68
N THR A 99 2.81 20.52 -7.52
CA THR A 99 1.99 21.03 -6.42
C THR A 99 1.86 20.01 -5.28
N ALA A 100 1.64 18.73 -5.63
CA ALA A 100 1.40 17.68 -4.64
C ALA A 100 2.60 17.43 -3.71
N TYR A 101 3.84 17.43 -4.23
CA TYR A 101 5.02 17.17 -3.42
C TYR A 101 5.30 18.26 -2.39
N PRO A 102 5.32 19.56 -2.75
CA PRO A 102 5.44 20.64 -1.76
C PRO A 102 4.30 20.66 -0.72
N ALA A 103 3.06 20.29 -1.11
CA ALA A 103 1.94 20.24 -0.17
C ALA A 103 2.12 19.13 0.88
N VAL A 104 2.65 17.96 0.49
CA VAL A 104 2.98 16.89 1.42
C VAL A 104 4.19 17.25 2.29
N GLU A 105 5.21 17.91 1.72
CA GLU A 105 6.37 18.39 2.47
C GLU A 105 5.93 19.41 3.55
N ASP A 106 5.05 20.36 3.22
CA ASP A 106 4.49 21.30 4.19
C ASP A 106 3.69 20.60 5.29
N LEU A 107 2.87 19.60 4.93
CA LEU A 107 2.17 18.75 5.90
C LEU A 107 3.15 18.11 6.89
N MET A 108 4.16 17.43 6.40
CA MET A 108 5.13 16.70 7.24
C MET A 108 5.90 17.68 8.14
N ARG A 109 6.32 18.82 7.60
CA ARG A 109 6.98 19.90 8.38
C ARG A 109 6.06 20.46 9.47
N ARG A 110 4.77 20.62 9.23
CA ARG A 110 3.80 21.06 10.25
C ARG A 110 3.59 20.00 11.33
N ALA A 111 3.62 18.74 10.96
CA ALA A 111 3.51 17.63 11.91
C ALA A 111 4.69 17.54 12.90
N GLU A 112 5.86 18.11 12.57
CA GLU A 112 7.01 18.18 13.46
C GLU A 112 6.76 19.01 14.75
N ALA A 113 5.64 19.77 14.79
CA ALA A 113 5.26 20.51 15.98
C ALA A 113 4.91 19.62 17.18
N ASP A 114 4.56 18.34 16.93
CA ASP A 114 4.30 17.31 17.95
C ASP A 114 4.84 15.95 17.50
N SER A 115 5.60 15.27 18.36
CA SER A 115 6.27 14.03 18.01
C SER A 115 5.29 12.88 17.71
N VAL A 116 4.16 12.82 18.41
CA VAL A 116 3.14 11.79 18.15
C VAL A 116 2.43 12.08 16.83
N SER A 117 2.13 13.34 16.55
CA SER A 117 1.57 13.77 15.27
C SER A 117 2.47 13.37 14.10
N TYR A 118 3.78 13.65 14.19
CA TYR A 118 4.75 13.25 13.17
C TYR A 118 4.78 11.73 12.97
N TYR A 119 4.84 10.99 14.07
CA TYR A 119 4.83 9.51 14.04
C TYR A 119 3.54 8.96 13.40
N VAL A 120 2.38 9.54 13.72
CA VAL A 120 1.11 9.13 13.11
C VAL A 120 1.14 9.30 11.59
N PHE A 121 1.60 10.45 11.09
CA PHE A 121 1.70 10.66 9.65
C PHE A 121 2.72 9.75 8.97
N THR A 122 3.86 9.48 9.59
CA THR A 122 4.86 8.53 9.04
C THR A 122 4.29 7.11 8.98
N HIS A 123 3.55 6.68 10.01
CA HIS A 123 2.90 5.37 10.04
C HIS A 123 1.77 5.25 9.00
N LEU A 124 0.96 6.29 8.84
CA LEU A 124 -0.08 6.32 7.81
C LEU A 124 0.51 6.30 6.40
N ALA A 125 1.64 6.98 6.19
CA ALA A 125 2.38 6.93 4.93
C ALA A 125 2.94 5.52 4.65
N ASP A 126 3.50 4.83 5.65
CA ASP A 126 3.94 3.44 5.52
C ASP A 126 2.78 2.52 5.08
N GLY A 127 1.58 2.75 5.60
CA GLY A 127 0.36 2.07 5.16
C GLY A 127 0.05 2.23 3.66
N LEU A 128 0.47 3.34 3.01
CA LEU A 128 0.35 3.50 1.56
C LEU A 128 1.27 2.53 0.82
N TYR A 129 2.52 2.42 1.28
CA TYR A 129 3.47 1.45 0.73
C TYR A 129 2.97 0.02 0.87
N GLU A 130 2.47 -0.35 2.05
CA GLU A 130 2.00 -1.70 2.33
C GLU A 130 0.82 -2.13 1.43
N ARG A 131 -0.11 -1.22 1.16
CA ARG A 131 -1.25 -1.49 0.27
C ARG A 131 -0.95 -1.29 -1.22
N GLY A 132 0.30 -0.96 -1.60
CA GLY A 132 0.73 -0.79 -3.00
C GLY A 132 0.36 0.55 -3.62
N ASP A 133 -0.10 1.53 -2.83
CA ASP A 133 -0.37 2.90 -3.31
C ASP A 133 0.92 3.72 -3.36
N TYR A 134 1.81 3.29 -4.25
CA TYR A 134 3.16 3.84 -4.34
C TYR A 134 3.22 5.28 -4.82
N GLU A 135 2.32 5.68 -5.71
CA GLU A 135 2.33 7.05 -6.24
C GLU A 135 1.94 8.04 -5.14
N SER A 136 0.99 7.69 -4.28
CA SER A 136 0.66 8.49 -3.10
C SER A 136 1.74 8.41 -2.01
N TYR A 137 2.47 7.30 -1.92
CA TYR A 137 3.57 7.13 -0.96
C TYR A 137 4.79 7.98 -1.27
N LEU A 138 5.14 8.14 -2.55
CA LEU A 138 6.37 8.81 -2.99
C LEU A 138 6.63 10.18 -2.36
N PRO A 139 5.67 11.14 -2.32
CA PRO A 139 5.91 12.44 -1.72
C PRO A 139 6.16 12.36 -0.21
N PHE A 140 5.49 11.45 0.51
CA PHE A 140 5.72 11.25 1.94
C PHE A 140 7.11 10.67 2.22
N ALA A 141 7.51 9.62 1.51
CA ALA A 141 8.85 9.04 1.67
C ALA A 141 9.95 10.09 1.47
N ARG A 142 9.81 10.93 0.44
CA ARG A 142 10.75 12.01 0.16
C ARG A 142 10.78 13.06 1.29
N ALA A 143 9.62 13.45 1.79
CA ALA A 143 9.50 14.41 2.88
C ALA A 143 10.15 13.87 4.18
N ILE A 144 9.90 12.59 4.53
CA ILE A 144 10.49 11.95 5.71
C ILE A 144 12.01 11.88 5.59
N ILE A 145 12.53 11.46 4.42
CA ILE A 145 13.98 11.35 4.18
C ILE A 145 14.66 12.73 4.23
N ALA A 146 14.00 13.76 3.71
CA ALA A 146 14.54 15.12 3.67
C ALA A 146 14.44 15.87 5.01
N SER A 147 13.59 15.40 5.93
CA SER A 147 13.37 16.09 7.21
C SER A 147 14.57 15.97 8.14
N ASP A 148 15.00 17.09 8.72
CA ASP A 148 16.00 17.13 9.80
C ASP A 148 15.40 16.65 11.14
N TYR A 149 14.09 16.54 11.25
CA TYR A 149 13.39 16.00 12.40
C TYR A 149 13.51 14.49 12.52
N SER A 150 13.56 13.77 11.39
CA SER A 150 13.78 12.34 11.35
C SER A 150 15.22 11.98 11.67
N SER A 151 15.42 11.02 12.59
CA SER A 151 16.73 10.43 12.82
C SER A 151 17.18 9.58 11.62
N GLU A 152 18.46 9.22 11.56
CA GLU A 152 18.95 8.30 10.51
C GLU A 152 18.26 6.93 10.58
N ASP A 153 17.90 6.45 11.78
CA ASP A 153 17.16 5.20 11.94
C ASP A 153 15.74 5.30 11.38
N ASP A 154 15.07 6.45 11.56
CA ASP A 154 13.72 6.69 11.01
C ASP A 154 13.72 6.75 9.48
N LYS A 155 14.83 7.16 8.87
CA LYS A 155 14.99 7.27 7.41
C LYS A 155 15.27 5.94 6.73
N MET A 156 15.85 4.96 7.43
CA MET A 156 16.28 3.68 6.83
C MET A 156 15.16 2.96 6.07
N ILE A 157 13.98 2.84 6.67
CA ILE A 157 12.84 2.15 6.04
C ILE A 157 12.32 2.93 4.83
N PRO A 158 11.99 4.23 4.92
CA PRO A 158 11.57 5.02 3.77
C PRO A 158 12.59 5.05 2.63
N GLU A 159 13.89 5.10 2.91
CA GLU A 159 14.95 5.04 1.88
C GLU A 159 14.95 3.70 1.15
N TYR A 160 14.87 2.60 1.88
CA TYR A 160 14.80 1.27 1.30
C TYR A 160 13.53 1.10 0.47
N GLN A 161 12.37 1.44 1.01
CA GLN A 161 11.09 1.38 0.31
C GLN A 161 11.07 2.26 -0.94
N LEU A 162 11.59 3.50 -0.84
CA LEU A 162 11.71 4.41 -1.98
C LEU A 162 12.57 3.80 -3.09
N SER A 163 13.69 3.15 -2.72
CA SER A 163 14.56 2.47 -3.68
C SER A 163 13.81 1.38 -4.45
N LEU A 164 12.91 0.63 -3.79
CA LEU A 164 12.08 -0.40 -4.42
C LEU A 164 10.94 0.18 -5.26
N VAL A 165 10.30 1.22 -4.74
CA VAL A 165 9.19 1.89 -5.45
C VAL A 165 9.64 2.48 -6.77
N LEU A 166 10.86 3.02 -6.82
CA LEU A 166 11.41 3.62 -8.05
C LEU A 166 11.84 2.61 -9.11
N LYS A 167 12.02 1.32 -8.74
CA LYS A 167 12.38 0.26 -9.68
C LYS A 167 11.14 -0.26 -10.43
N ASN A 168 11.32 -0.54 -11.72
CA ASN A 168 10.29 -1.16 -12.55
C ASN A 168 8.90 -0.51 -12.44
N ARG A 169 8.86 0.82 -12.44
CA ARG A 169 7.60 1.56 -12.43
C ARG A 169 6.88 1.43 -13.78
N PRO A 170 5.55 1.48 -13.81
CA PRO A 170 4.81 1.62 -15.05
C PRO A 170 5.36 2.78 -15.88
N GLY A 171 5.57 2.55 -17.18
CA GLY A 171 6.18 3.49 -18.10
C GLY A 171 7.72 3.51 -18.11
N THR A 172 8.40 2.72 -17.28
CA THR A 172 9.88 2.61 -17.28
C THR A 172 10.36 1.26 -17.77
N PRO A 173 11.63 1.16 -18.24
CA PRO A 173 12.21 -0.13 -18.63
C PRO A 173 12.22 -1.12 -17.46
N ALA A 174 11.78 -2.35 -17.73
CA ALA A 174 11.91 -3.47 -16.82
C ALA A 174 13.39 -3.88 -16.69
N ALA A 175 13.85 -4.12 -15.48
CA ALA A 175 15.20 -4.60 -15.24
C ALA A 175 15.35 -6.02 -15.81
N ASP A 176 16.42 -6.25 -16.59
CA ASP A 176 16.73 -7.58 -17.09
C ASP A 176 17.32 -8.46 -15.98
N PHE A 177 17.07 -9.75 -16.08
CA PHE A 177 17.64 -10.76 -15.18
C PHE A 177 17.82 -12.09 -15.89
N THR A 178 18.71 -12.93 -15.37
CA THR A 178 18.93 -14.28 -15.85
C THR A 178 18.17 -15.29 -14.98
N TYR A 179 17.73 -16.37 -15.60
CA TYR A 179 17.05 -17.47 -14.94
C TYR A 179 17.45 -18.80 -15.55
N ASN A 180 17.44 -19.87 -14.75
CA ASN A 180 17.60 -21.23 -15.24
C ASN A 180 16.29 -21.75 -15.81
N THR A 181 16.37 -22.47 -16.91
CA THR A 181 15.34 -23.36 -17.43
C THR A 181 15.78 -24.80 -17.26
N LEU A 182 14.96 -25.76 -17.67
CA LEU A 182 15.39 -27.18 -17.73
C LEU A 182 16.53 -27.42 -18.74
N ASP A 183 16.66 -26.53 -19.74
CA ASP A 183 17.59 -26.67 -20.86
C ASP A 183 18.85 -25.80 -20.73
N GLY A 184 18.90 -24.95 -19.71
CA GLY A 184 20.04 -24.04 -19.48
C GLY A 184 19.64 -22.66 -18.98
N VAL A 185 20.55 -21.68 -19.12
CA VAL A 185 20.36 -20.32 -18.65
C VAL A 185 19.78 -19.44 -19.78
N SER A 186 18.82 -18.59 -19.43
CA SER A 186 18.21 -17.60 -20.33
C SER A 186 18.10 -16.24 -19.65
N SER A 187 17.70 -15.20 -20.38
CA SER A 187 17.39 -13.87 -19.81
C SER A 187 15.96 -13.45 -20.13
N MET A 188 15.38 -12.61 -19.26
CA MET A 188 14.06 -12.04 -19.50
C MET A 188 14.04 -11.24 -20.80
N LYS A 189 15.08 -10.47 -21.07
CA LYS A 189 15.24 -9.66 -22.29
C LYS A 189 15.17 -10.51 -23.58
N SER A 190 15.59 -11.77 -23.55
CA SER A 190 15.52 -12.67 -24.72
C SER A 190 14.08 -13.00 -25.16
N LEU A 191 13.09 -12.76 -24.30
CA LEU A 191 11.67 -12.98 -24.57
C LEU A 191 10.96 -11.76 -25.14
N LEU A 192 11.62 -10.60 -25.18
CA LEU A 192 11.09 -9.35 -25.69
C LEU A 192 11.15 -9.26 -27.21
N GLY A 193 10.60 -8.22 -27.80
CA GLY A 193 10.66 -7.90 -29.23
C GLY A 193 9.47 -8.37 -30.05
N VAL A 194 8.67 -9.31 -29.57
CA VAL A 194 7.55 -9.89 -30.34
C VAL A 194 6.19 -9.56 -29.75
N ARG A 195 6.03 -9.77 -28.45
CA ARG A 195 4.74 -9.67 -27.75
C ARG A 195 4.94 -9.26 -26.30
N PRO A 196 3.88 -8.76 -25.64
CA PRO A 196 3.92 -8.50 -24.20
C PRO A 196 4.18 -9.76 -23.39
N LEU A 197 4.76 -9.58 -22.21
CA LEU A 197 5.22 -10.62 -21.33
C LEU A 197 4.64 -10.43 -19.93
N ILE A 198 3.93 -11.44 -19.42
CA ILE A 198 3.59 -11.55 -18.01
C ILE A 198 4.80 -12.14 -17.29
N LEU A 199 5.37 -11.39 -16.34
CA LEU A 199 6.36 -11.87 -15.38
C LEU A 199 5.63 -12.30 -14.11
N PHE A 200 5.69 -13.55 -13.76
CA PHE A 200 4.99 -14.15 -12.64
C PHE A 200 6.00 -14.71 -11.63
N PHE A 201 6.28 -13.95 -10.57
CA PHE A 201 7.16 -14.38 -9.48
C PHE A 201 6.37 -15.22 -8.48
N TYR A 202 6.91 -16.40 -8.15
CA TYR A 202 6.22 -17.37 -7.29
C TYR A 202 7.20 -18.22 -6.47
N ASN A 203 6.69 -19.09 -5.63
CA ASN A 203 7.44 -20.19 -5.00
C ASN A 203 6.67 -21.49 -5.21
N VAL A 204 7.36 -22.58 -5.46
CA VAL A 204 6.72 -23.92 -5.69
C VAL A 204 5.70 -24.30 -4.60
N PRO A 205 5.96 -24.13 -3.28
CA PRO A 205 4.98 -24.53 -2.26
C PRO A 205 3.83 -23.51 -2.06
N CYS A 206 3.73 -22.48 -2.88
CA CYS A 206 2.75 -21.42 -2.71
C CYS A 206 1.38 -21.79 -3.29
N HIS A 207 0.43 -22.22 -2.47
CA HIS A 207 -0.95 -22.56 -2.89
C HIS A 207 -1.68 -21.40 -3.56
N THR A 208 -1.50 -20.16 -3.07
CA THR A 208 -2.09 -18.98 -3.70
C THR A 208 -1.53 -18.75 -5.09
N CYS A 209 -0.24 -18.98 -5.31
CA CYS A 209 0.38 -18.85 -6.63
C CYS A 209 -0.23 -19.84 -7.63
N HIS A 210 -0.38 -21.10 -7.25
CA HIS A 210 -1.02 -22.13 -8.10
C HIS A 210 -2.48 -21.77 -8.43
N ARG A 211 -3.22 -21.23 -7.47
CA ARG A 211 -4.60 -20.76 -7.72
C ARG A 211 -4.63 -19.63 -8.74
N VAL A 212 -3.77 -18.61 -8.58
CA VAL A 212 -3.70 -17.48 -9.53
C VAL A 212 -3.24 -17.95 -10.91
N MET A 213 -2.32 -18.91 -11.02
CA MET A 213 -1.98 -19.54 -12.31
C MET A 213 -3.19 -20.21 -12.95
N ALA A 214 -4.00 -20.94 -12.17
CA ALA A 214 -5.23 -21.58 -12.65
C ALA A 214 -6.27 -20.52 -13.08
N ASP A 215 -6.39 -19.40 -12.36
CA ASP A 215 -7.27 -18.29 -12.73
C ASP A 215 -6.85 -17.68 -14.08
N ILE A 216 -5.55 -17.50 -14.33
CA ILE A 216 -5.04 -17.02 -15.63
C ILE A 216 -5.36 -18.05 -16.74
N GLN A 217 -5.20 -19.35 -16.49
CA GLN A 217 -5.50 -20.40 -17.47
C GLN A 217 -7.01 -20.52 -17.78
N SER A 218 -7.87 -20.29 -16.79
CA SER A 218 -9.33 -20.36 -16.93
C SER A 218 -9.96 -19.09 -17.49
N SER A 219 -9.22 -17.98 -17.51
CA SER A 219 -9.64 -16.73 -18.12
C SER A 219 -9.77 -16.88 -19.64
N GLU A 220 -10.96 -16.72 -20.19
CA GLU A 220 -11.19 -16.79 -21.65
C GLU A 220 -10.29 -15.79 -22.40
N THR A 221 -10.17 -14.56 -21.89
CA THR A 221 -9.34 -13.50 -22.49
C THR A 221 -7.87 -13.84 -22.48
N LEU A 222 -7.32 -14.21 -21.32
CA LEU A 222 -5.88 -14.46 -21.17
C LEU A 222 -5.47 -15.77 -21.86
N SER A 223 -6.25 -16.84 -21.70
CA SER A 223 -5.96 -18.12 -22.36
C SER A 223 -6.03 -18.02 -23.88
N ALA A 224 -6.99 -17.26 -24.43
CA ALA A 224 -7.06 -16.99 -25.86
C ALA A 224 -5.84 -16.18 -26.35
N ALA A 225 -5.43 -15.13 -25.63
CA ALA A 225 -4.26 -14.32 -25.96
C ALA A 225 -2.97 -15.15 -25.95
N ILE A 226 -2.78 -15.99 -24.94
CA ILE A 226 -1.61 -16.87 -24.80
C ILE A 226 -1.60 -17.92 -25.92
N SER A 227 -2.73 -18.59 -26.14
CA SER A 227 -2.86 -19.63 -27.18
C SER A 227 -2.67 -19.09 -28.60
N ALA A 228 -3.14 -17.86 -28.86
CA ALA A 228 -2.93 -17.16 -30.12
C ALA A 228 -1.50 -16.60 -30.29
N GLY A 229 -0.63 -16.77 -29.30
CA GLY A 229 0.74 -16.25 -29.32
C GLY A 229 0.83 -14.72 -29.24
N LYS A 230 -0.21 -14.05 -28.74
CA LYS A 230 -0.25 -12.58 -28.56
C LYS A 230 0.23 -12.12 -27.20
N LEU A 231 0.38 -13.03 -26.26
CA LEU A 231 0.84 -12.80 -24.90
C LEU A 231 1.72 -13.96 -24.45
N SER A 232 2.83 -13.70 -23.80
CA SER A 232 3.72 -14.71 -23.20
C SER A 232 3.63 -14.67 -21.68
N VAL A 233 3.96 -15.80 -21.05
CA VAL A 233 4.07 -15.88 -19.60
C VAL A 233 5.42 -16.49 -19.25
N LEU A 234 6.19 -15.79 -18.41
CA LEU A 234 7.38 -16.31 -17.74
C LEU A 234 7.07 -16.41 -16.25
N THR A 235 7.05 -17.63 -15.71
CA THR A 235 7.01 -17.85 -14.28
C THR A 235 8.42 -17.99 -13.74
N VAL A 236 8.74 -17.37 -12.61
CA VAL A 236 10.06 -17.46 -11.97
C VAL A 236 9.90 -17.87 -10.53
N ASP A 237 10.40 -19.06 -10.18
CA ASP A 237 10.50 -19.46 -8.78
C ASP A 237 11.61 -18.68 -8.10
N LYS A 238 11.24 -17.94 -7.06
CA LYS A 238 12.14 -17.03 -6.37
C LYS A 238 13.05 -17.71 -5.34
N MET A 239 12.59 -18.80 -4.69
CA MET A 239 13.24 -19.33 -3.48
C MET A 239 13.10 -20.84 -3.26
N GLY A 240 12.40 -21.55 -4.11
CA GLY A 240 12.14 -22.96 -3.89
C GLY A 240 13.41 -23.84 -4.03
N PRO A 241 13.45 -25.04 -3.43
CA PRO A 241 14.50 -26.00 -3.73
C PRO A 241 14.48 -26.40 -5.22
N LEU A 242 15.61 -26.33 -5.89
CA LEU A 242 15.75 -26.62 -7.32
C LEU A 242 15.13 -27.97 -7.73
N GLU A 243 15.30 -29.00 -6.92
CA GLU A 243 14.71 -30.32 -7.20
C GLU A 243 13.17 -30.31 -7.21
N LYS A 244 12.57 -29.55 -6.28
CA LYS A 244 11.11 -29.40 -6.25
C LYS A 244 10.61 -28.59 -7.44
N TRP A 245 11.31 -27.51 -7.78
CA TRP A 245 11.00 -26.74 -8.98
C TRP A 245 11.09 -27.59 -10.25
N THR A 246 12.17 -28.34 -10.43
CA THR A 246 12.37 -29.23 -11.59
C THR A 246 11.23 -30.24 -11.74
N ARG A 247 10.74 -30.80 -10.63
CA ARG A 247 9.59 -31.72 -10.63
C ARG A 247 8.31 -30.97 -11.01
N SER A 248 8.06 -29.82 -10.38
CA SER A 248 6.87 -29.02 -10.61
C SER A 248 6.75 -28.58 -12.07
N VAL A 249 7.83 -28.16 -12.71
CA VAL A 249 7.85 -27.84 -14.16
C VAL A 249 7.40 -29.00 -15.03
N LYS A 250 7.79 -30.22 -14.69
CA LYS A 250 7.44 -31.42 -15.49
C LYS A 250 5.98 -31.82 -15.30
N ASP A 251 5.48 -31.76 -14.08
CA ASP A 251 4.27 -32.47 -13.67
C ASP A 251 3.08 -31.52 -13.35
N GLU A 252 3.32 -30.28 -12.88
CA GLU A 252 2.30 -29.47 -12.25
C GLU A 252 2.07 -28.10 -12.93
N LEU A 253 3.13 -27.48 -13.48
CA LEU A 253 3.03 -26.12 -13.99
C LEU A 253 2.34 -26.06 -15.36
N PRO A 254 1.70 -24.89 -15.69
CA PRO A 254 0.97 -24.72 -16.95
C PRO A 254 1.85 -24.99 -18.18
N LYS A 255 1.44 -25.92 -19.03
CA LYS A 255 2.17 -26.23 -20.26
C LYS A 255 2.01 -25.08 -21.27
N GLY A 256 3.07 -24.81 -22.01
CA GLY A 256 3.12 -23.70 -22.99
C GLY A 256 3.54 -22.36 -22.40
N TRP A 257 3.71 -22.29 -21.07
CA TRP A 257 4.38 -21.16 -20.42
C TRP A 257 5.88 -21.40 -20.33
N ILE A 258 6.64 -20.34 -20.11
CA ILE A 258 8.08 -20.41 -19.87
C ILE A 258 8.28 -20.47 -18.36
N HIS A 259 9.09 -21.42 -17.90
CA HIS A 259 9.34 -21.63 -16.49
C HIS A 259 10.81 -21.39 -16.18
N GLY A 260 11.05 -20.39 -15.33
CA GLY A 260 12.36 -20.00 -14.84
C GLY A 260 12.56 -20.35 -13.37
N TYR A 261 13.79 -20.62 -13.03
CA TYR A 261 14.26 -20.68 -11.67
C TYR A 261 15.26 -19.56 -11.46
N ASN A 262 15.09 -18.77 -10.37
CA ASN A 262 15.98 -17.68 -10.05
C ASN A 262 17.40 -18.18 -9.85
N TYR A 263 18.36 -17.56 -10.52
CA TYR A 263 19.75 -17.96 -10.41
C TYR A 263 20.54 -17.15 -9.40
N THR A 264 20.44 -15.82 -9.39
CA THR A 264 21.28 -15.00 -8.49
C THR A 264 20.71 -13.63 -8.12
N ASP A 265 19.95 -12.96 -8.98
CA ASP A 265 19.84 -11.51 -8.87
C ASP A 265 18.52 -10.99 -8.26
N LEU A 266 17.46 -11.78 -8.32
CA LEU A 266 16.13 -11.32 -7.91
C LEU A 266 15.95 -11.22 -6.40
N TYR A 267 16.69 -12.02 -5.65
CA TYR A 267 16.61 -12.11 -4.21
C TYR A 267 17.66 -11.24 -3.50
N ASP A 268 18.91 -11.32 -4.00
CA ASP A 268 20.05 -10.67 -3.33
C ASP A 268 20.14 -9.17 -3.65
N THR A 269 19.49 -8.72 -4.74
CA THR A 269 19.61 -7.34 -5.24
C THR A 269 18.31 -6.54 -5.17
N ASP A 270 17.22 -7.14 -4.70
CA ASP A 270 15.88 -6.50 -4.75
C ASP A 270 15.60 -5.86 -6.13
N LEU A 271 15.94 -6.60 -7.19
CA LEU A 271 15.86 -6.08 -8.56
C LEU A 271 14.44 -5.70 -8.94
N TYR A 272 13.45 -6.43 -8.41
CA TYR A 272 12.03 -6.14 -8.48
C TYR A 272 11.46 -5.96 -7.08
N ASN A 273 10.47 -5.10 -6.94
CA ASN A 273 9.71 -4.99 -5.69
C ASN A 273 8.81 -6.23 -5.53
N ILE A 274 9.30 -7.25 -4.84
CA ILE A 274 8.59 -8.50 -4.60
C ILE A 274 8.38 -8.66 -3.08
N LYS A 275 7.39 -7.95 -2.52
CA LYS A 275 7.05 -8.03 -1.09
C LYS A 275 6.57 -9.43 -0.69
N GLY A 276 5.91 -10.11 -1.60
CA GLY A 276 5.36 -11.45 -1.40
C GLY A 276 5.09 -12.15 -2.72
N VAL A 277 4.65 -13.40 -2.66
CA VAL A 277 4.27 -14.15 -3.86
C VAL A 277 2.82 -14.61 -3.80
N PRO A 278 2.08 -14.60 -4.92
CA PRO A 278 2.56 -14.21 -6.26
C PRO A 278 2.71 -12.71 -6.42
N THR A 279 3.75 -12.25 -7.14
CA THR A 279 3.87 -10.89 -7.65
C THR A 279 3.91 -10.93 -9.17
N ILE A 280 3.12 -10.10 -9.83
CA ILE A 280 2.94 -10.14 -11.28
C ILE A 280 3.25 -8.77 -11.87
N TYR A 281 4.06 -8.76 -12.93
CA TYR A 281 4.28 -7.62 -13.79
C TYR A 281 3.79 -7.91 -15.19
N LEU A 282 3.32 -6.90 -15.90
CA LEU A 282 3.12 -6.94 -17.34
C LEU A 282 4.12 -6.00 -18.00
N VAL A 283 4.88 -6.51 -18.95
CA VAL A 283 5.91 -5.79 -19.71
C VAL A 283 5.52 -5.82 -21.17
N ASP A 284 5.67 -4.71 -21.89
CA ASP A 284 5.41 -4.69 -23.32
C ASP A 284 6.53 -5.37 -24.14
N LYS A 285 6.33 -5.45 -25.45
CA LYS A 285 7.33 -6.05 -26.36
C LYS A 285 8.68 -5.31 -26.38
N ASP A 286 8.69 -4.03 -26.00
CA ASP A 286 9.88 -3.18 -26.01
C ASP A 286 10.59 -3.17 -24.63
N GLY A 287 10.04 -3.90 -23.66
CA GLY A 287 10.59 -4.04 -22.32
C GLY A 287 10.11 -2.96 -21.34
N ILE A 288 9.05 -2.21 -21.67
CA ILE A 288 8.50 -1.21 -20.77
C ILE A 288 7.47 -1.85 -19.85
N VAL A 289 7.55 -1.57 -18.56
CA VAL A 289 6.57 -2.04 -17.58
C VAL A 289 5.22 -1.35 -17.83
N LEU A 290 4.19 -2.14 -18.04
CA LEU A 290 2.80 -1.67 -18.23
C LEU A 290 2.01 -1.74 -16.93
N LEU A 291 2.15 -2.84 -16.19
CA LEU A 291 1.48 -3.05 -14.90
C LEU A 291 2.49 -3.62 -13.89
N ARG A 292 2.39 -3.18 -12.65
CA ARG A 292 3.13 -3.69 -11.50
C ARG A 292 2.13 -4.21 -10.45
N GLU A 293 2.49 -5.33 -9.80
CA GLU A 293 1.62 -6.01 -8.83
C GLU A 293 0.21 -6.28 -9.41
N ALA A 294 0.20 -6.71 -10.67
CA ALA A 294 -1.04 -6.88 -11.44
C ALA A 294 -1.92 -7.99 -10.86
N SER A 295 -3.22 -7.73 -10.80
CA SER A 295 -4.23 -8.77 -10.58
C SER A 295 -4.62 -9.45 -11.89
N VAL A 296 -5.25 -10.63 -11.82
CA VAL A 296 -5.80 -11.29 -13.02
C VAL A 296 -6.79 -10.37 -13.73
N ALA A 297 -7.64 -9.66 -12.97
CA ALA A 297 -8.61 -8.72 -13.53
C ALA A 297 -7.96 -7.56 -14.28
N SER A 298 -6.85 -6.99 -13.76
CA SER A 298 -6.14 -5.92 -14.45
C SER A 298 -5.42 -6.42 -15.72
N LEU A 299 -4.88 -7.64 -15.70
CA LEU A 299 -4.33 -8.29 -16.90
C LEU A 299 -5.39 -8.51 -17.97
N GLU A 300 -6.58 -9.01 -17.58
CA GLU A 300 -7.71 -9.18 -18.49
C GLU A 300 -8.19 -7.86 -19.09
N GLN A 301 -8.37 -6.85 -18.25
CA GLN A 301 -8.79 -5.52 -18.71
C GLN A 301 -7.79 -4.95 -19.73
N TRP A 302 -6.50 -5.02 -19.41
CA TRP A 302 -5.46 -4.56 -20.32
C TRP A 302 -5.49 -5.36 -21.65
N SER A 303 -5.59 -6.68 -21.56
CA SER A 303 -5.60 -7.55 -22.75
C SER A 303 -6.80 -7.29 -23.66
N ARG A 304 -8.00 -7.10 -23.11
CA ARG A 304 -9.19 -6.76 -23.88
C ARG A 304 -9.06 -5.41 -24.61
N THR A 305 -8.38 -4.47 -23.99
CA THR A 305 -8.23 -3.12 -24.55
C THR A 305 -7.14 -3.04 -25.63
N HIS A 306 -6.05 -3.82 -25.49
CA HIS A 306 -4.84 -3.65 -26.30
C HIS A 306 -4.54 -4.82 -27.24
N LEU A 307 -5.09 -6.02 -27.00
CA LEU A 307 -4.90 -7.16 -27.85
C LEU A 307 -6.17 -7.40 -28.69
N SER A 308 -6.06 -7.29 -30.01
CA SER A 308 -7.16 -7.67 -30.92
C SER A 308 -7.31 -9.19 -30.86
N LEU A 309 -8.24 -9.67 -30.05
CA LEU A 309 -8.52 -11.10 -29.83
C LEU A 309 -9.64 -11.56 -30.75
#